data_383648f8cc703716f13353a3991fb4e1
#
_entry.id   383648f8cc703716f13353a3991fb4e1
#
_cell.length_a   1.000
_cell.length_b   1.000
_cell.length_c   1.000
_cell.angle_alpha   90.00
_cell.angle_beta   90.00
_cell.angle_gamma   90.00
#
_symmetry.space_group_name_H-M   'P 1'
#
loop_
_entity.id
_entity.type
_entity.pdbx_description
1 polymer ?
#
loop_
_entity_poly.entity_id
_entity_poly.type
_entity_poly.pdbx_seq_one_letter_code
_entity_poly.pdbx_strand_id
1 'polypeptide(L)'
;YGTLAKGPRYLEMAEGYVTGIAISCDDFAATANSSGDVILEKVSCTNFFADASSSGDVSVKNLNAADVSADASSSGDVILAGICENASYRASSSGDVKAKGMKAVNVTASASSSGDVECYVTGSLTAKASSSGEVAYKGNPKDIDFSPKRGLRKME
;
A
#
# COMPACT_ATOMS: atom_id res chain seq x y z
N TYR A 1 8.04 -18.87 -7.35
CA TYR A 1 8.33 -19.32 -8.40
C TYR A 1 7.92 -19.05 -9.80
N GLY A 2 8.55 -18.38 -10.68
CA GLY A 2 8.33 -18.11 -12.08
C GLY A 2 7.35 -16.96 -12.34
N THR A 3 7.10 -16.70 -13.62
CA THR A 3 6.27 -15.59 -14.06
C THR A 3 4.87 -16.09 -14.44
N LEU A 4 3.84 -15.42 -13.93
CA LEU A 4 2.46 -15.78 -14.28
C LEU A 4 2.07 -15.14 -15.61
N ALA A 5 1.13 -15.76 -16.32
CA ALA A 5 0.65 -15.23 -17.58
C ALA A 5 -0.16 -13.95 -17.38
N LYS A 6 -0.35 -13.18 -18.46
CA LYS A 6 -1.17 -11.97 -18.42
C LYS A 6 -2.62 -12.30 -18.13
N GLY A 7 -3.33 -11.33 -17.58
CA GLY A 7 -4.73 -11.40 -17.23
C GLY A 7 -4.95 -11.05 -15.77
N PRO A 8 -6.22 -10.97 -15.31
CA PRO A 8 -6.49 -10.70 -13.90
C PRO A 8 -5.94 -11.82 -13.03
N ARG A 9 -5.31 -11.44 -11.92
CA ARG A 9 -4.71 -12.38 -10.99
C ARG A 9 -5.11 -12.03 -9.57
N TYR A 10 -5.38 -13.05 -8.80
CA TYR A 10 -5.78 -12.91 -7.41
C TYR A 10 -4.93 -13.83 -6.55
N LEU A 11 -4.49 -13.31 -5.44
CA LEU A 11 -3.77 -14.10 -4.45
C LEU A 11 -4.36 -13.79 -3.09
N GLU A 12 -4.90 -14.81 -2.44
CA GLU A 12 -5.52 -14.67 -1.13
C GLU A 12 -4.92 -15.68 -0.17
N MET A 13 -4.49 -15.20 1.00
CA MET A 13 -3.91 -16.04 2.03
C MET A 13 -4.65 -15.86 3.35
N ALA A 14 -5.30 -16.90 3.84
CA ALA A 14 -5.91 -16.90 5.17
C ALA A 14 -4.88 -17.22 6.25
N GLU A 15 -4.01 -18.19 6.00
CA GLU A 15 -2.89 -18.51 6.89
C GLU A 15 -1.72 -19.05 6.07
N GLY A 16 -0.53 -19.04 6.66
CA GLY A 16 0.68 -19.37 5.93
C GLY A 16 1.26 -18.17 5.20
N TYR A 17 2.16 -18.39 4.25
CA TYR A 17 2.73 -17.28 3.49
C TYR A 17 3.17 -17.73 2.09
N VAL A 18 3.23 -16.76 1.20
CA VAL A 18 3.75 -16.93 -0.17
C VAL A 18 4.90 -15.96 -0.37
N THR A 19 6.00 -16.42 -0.91
CA THR A 19 7.19 -15.59 -1.09
C THR A 19 7.93 -15.97 -2.37
N GLY A 20 8.76 -15.03 -2.87
CA GLY A 20 9.64 -15.29 -4.00
C GLY A 20 8.95 -15.36 -5.36
N ILE A 21 7.81 -14.68 -5.53
CA ILE A 21 7.04 -14.72 -6.77
C ILE A 21 7.32 -13.49 -7.62
N ALA A 22 7.53 -13.71 -8.92
CA ALA A 22 7.55 -12.64 -9.92
C ALA A 22 6.27 -12.73 -10.74
N ILE A 23 5.52 -11.63 -10.81
CA ILE A 23 4.19 -11.60 -11.42
C ILE A 23 4.15 -10.50 -12.47
N SER A 24 3.59 -10.83 -13.64
CA SER A 24 3.31 -9.86 -14.69
C SER A 24 1.88 -10.07 -15.18
N CYS A 25 1.03 -9.06 -15.07
CA CYS A 25 -0.38 -9.15 -15.41
C CYS A 25 -0.97 -7.76 -15.60
N ASP A 26 -2.24 -7.69 -15.97
CA ASP A 26 -2.93 -6.39 -16.07
C ASP A 26 -3.47 -5.98 -14.71
N ASP A 27 -4.19 -6.86 -14.05
CA ASP A 27 -4.76 -6.61 -12.73
C ASP A 27 -4.28 -7.66 -11.75
N PHE A 28 -3.85 -7.23 -10.57
CA PHE A 28 -3.41 -8.15 -9.54
C PHE A 28 -3.98 -7.73 -8.19
N ALA A 29 -4.56 -8.68 -7.48
CA ALA A 29 -5.07 -8.45 -6.14
C ALA A 29 -4.40 -9.41 -5.17
N ALA A 30 -3.82 -8.87 -4.12
CA ALA A 30 -3.19 -9.64 -3.05
C ALA A 30 -3.95 -9.38 -1.75
N THR A 31 -4.45 -10.43 -1.14
CA THR A 31 -5.22 -10.33 0.10
C THR A 31 -4.62 -11.24 1.15
N ALA A 32 -4.31 -10.68 2.30
CA ALA A 32 -3.84 -11.43 3.46
C ALA A 32 -4.87 -11.30 4.58
N ASN A 33 -5.46 -12.42 4.96
CA ASN A 33 -6.49 -12.47 5.99
C ASN A 33 -6.00 -13.26 7.19
N SER A 34 -6.61 -13.02 8.33
CA SER A 34 -6.29 -13.73 9.55
C SER A 34 -4.78 -13.66 9.83
N SER A 35 -4.06 -14.76 9.72
CA SER A 35 -2.62 -14.78 9.96
C SER A 35 -1.81 -15.06 8.70
N GLY A 36 -2.43 -14.96 7.52
CA GLY A 36 -1.73 -15.22 6.26
C GLY A 36 -0.90 -14.02 5.82
N ASP A 37 0.29 -14.28 5.32
CA ASP A 37 1.19 -13.24 4.81
C ASP A 37 1.44 -13.43 3.33
N VAL A 38 1.51 -12.34 2.59
CA VAL A 38 1.86 -12.35 1.18
C VAL A 38 3.16 -11.55 1.02
N ILE A 39 4.21 -12.21 0.57
CA ILE A 39 5.50 -11.56 0.35
C ILE A 39 5.87 -11.76 -1.12
N LEU A 40 5.90 -10.67 -1.87
CA LEU A 40 6.16 -10.71 -3.30
C LEU A 40 7.51 -10.04 -3.60
N GLU A 41 8.29 -10.67 -4.48
CA GLU A 41 9.59 -10.13 -4.86
C GLU A 41 9.47 -9.09 -5.96
N LYS A 42 8.63 -9.37 -6.97
CA LYS A 42 8.49 -8.46 -8.10
C LYS A 42 7.09 -8.57 -8.68
N VAL A 43 6.43 -7.45 -8.84
CA VAL A 43 5.11 -7.39 -9.46
C VAL A 43 5.12 -6.28 -10.51
N SER A 44 4.67 -6.60 -11.71
CA SER A 44 4.50 -5.63 -12.78
C SER A 44 3.06 -5.76 -13.30
N CYS A 45 2.28 -4.71 -13.12
CA CYS A 45 0.86 -4.74 -13.51
C CYS A 45 0.38 -3.32 -13.79
N THR A 46 -0.82 -3.20 -14.32
CA THR A 46 -1.44 -1.88 -14.51
C THR A 46 -2.16 -1.48 -13.23
N ASN A 47 -2.96 -2.38 -12.67
CA ASN A 47 -3.70 -2.12 -11.43
C ASN A 47 -3.26 -3.12 -10.35
N PHE A 48 -2.91 -2.62 -9.18
CA PHE A 48 -2.52 -3.45 -8.06
C PHE A 48 -3.38 -3.15 -6.84
N PHE A 49 -3.93 -4.20 -6.24
CA PHE A 49 -4.71 -4.09 -5.01
C PHE A 49 -4.05 -4.91 -3.93
N ALA A 50 -3.89 -4.32 -2.76
CA ALA A 50 -3.37 -5.02 -1.59
C ALA A 50 -4.34 -4.80 -0.43
N ASP A 51 -4.71 -5.88 0.25
CA ASP A 51 -5.60 -5.83 1.40
C ASP A 51 -5.01 -6.71 2.50
N ALA A 52 -4.67 -6.10 3.61
CA ALA A 52 -4.19 -6.81 4.79
C ALA A 52 -5.17 -6.58 5.93
N SER A 53 -5.74 -7.66 6.45
CA SER A 53 -6.73 -7.58 7.51
C SER A 53 -6.40 -8.54 8.63
N SER A 54 -6.97 -8.29 9.80
CA SER A 54 -6.66 -9.03 11.01
C SER A 54 -5.16 -8.95 11.32
N SER A 55 -4.42 -10.03 11.24
CA SER A 55 -2.97 -10.02 11.49
C SER A 55 -2.15 -10.39 10.26
N GLY A 56 -2.79 -10.45 9.09
CA GLY A 56 -2.08 -10.78 7.85
C GLY A 56 -1.37 -9.56 7.27
N ASP A 57 -0.21 -9.78 6.68
CA ASP A 57 0.61 -8.72 6.10
C ASP A 57 0.81 -8.92 4.61
N VAL A 58 0.88 -7.82 3.86
CA VAL A 58 1.24 -7.86 2.44
C VAL A 58 2.52 -7.05 2.25
N SER A 59 3.54 -7.68 1.69
CA SER A 59 4.82 -7.03 1.44
C SER A 59 5.23 -7.24 -0.02
N VAL A 60 5.52 -6.14 -0.73
CA VAL A 60 5.99 -6.20 -2.11
C VAL A 60 7.29 -5.40 -2.21
N LYS A 61 8.35 -6.06 -2.66
CA LYS A 61 9.67 -5.43 -2.73
C LYS A 61 9.89 -4.58 -3.97
N ASN A 62 9.39 -5.03 -5.11
CA ASN A 62 9.55 -4.29 -6.37
C ASN A 62 8.22 -4.28 -7.11
N LEU A 63 7.47 -3.22 -6.93
CA LEU A 63 6.16 -3.07 -7.58
C LEU A 63 6.25 -1.99 -8.65
N ASN A 64 5.83 -2.34 -9.86
CA ASN A 64 5.70 -1.39 -10.95
C ASN A 64 4.27 -1.44 -11.43
N ALA A 65 3.52 -0.40 -11.14
CA ALA A 65 2.09 -0.35 -11.48
C ALA A 65 1.71 1.07 -11.85
N ALA A 66 0.66 1.22 -12.63
CA ALA A 66 0.10 2.54 -12.91
C ALA A 66 -0.74 2.99 -11.72
N ASP A 67 -1.67 2.13 -11.27
CA ASP A 67 -2.55 2.44 -10.14
C ASP A 67 -2.35 1.41 -9.03
N VAL A 68 -2.20 1.89 -7.80
CA VAL A 68 -2.02 1.06 -6.62
C VAL A 68 -3.09 1.42 -5.59
N SER A 69 -3.72 0.41 -5.03
CA SER A 69 -4.66 0.59 -3.94
C SER A 69 -4.27 -0.34 -2.81
N ALA A 70 -4.04 0.20 -1.62
CA ALA A 70 -3.64 -0.58 -0.46
C ALA A 70 -4.55 -0.25 0.73
N ASP A 71 -5.01 -1.29 1.40
CA ASP A 71 -5.90 -1.18 2.55
C ASP A 71 -5.35 -2.06 3.67
N ALA A 72 -5.06 -1.45 4.80
CA ALA A 72 -4.61 -2.16 5.99
C ALA A 72 -5.61 -1.93 7.10
N SER A 73 -6.10 -2.99 7.71
CA SER A 73 -7.10 -2.88 8.76
C SER A 73 -6.78 -3.84 9.92
N SER A 74 -7.37 -3.57 11.06
CA SER A 74 -7.11 -4.30 12.30
C SER A 74 -5.62 -4.22 12.64
N SER A 75 -4.87 -5.32 12.56
CA SER A 75 -3.43 -5.31 12.85
C SER A 75 -2.61 -5.71 11.63
N GLY A 76 -3.22 -5.76 10.45
CA GLY A 76 -2.50 -6.11 9.23
C GLY A 76 -1.75 -4.93 8.66
N ASP A 77 -0.57 -5.18 8.11
CA ASP A 77 0.27 -4.14 7.52
C ASP A 77 0.46 -4.37 6.03
N VAL A 78 0.55 -3.28 5.28
CA VAL A 78 0.90 -3.33 3.86
C VAL A 78 2.22 -2.60 3.67
N ILE A 79 3.21 -3.29 3.13
CA ILE A 79 4.55 -2.74 2.90
C ILE A 79 4.82 -2.77 1.41
N LEU A 80 5.00 -1.61 0.80
CA LEU A 80 5.20 -1.49 -0.64
C LEU A 80 6.49 -0.74 -0.97
N ALA A 81 7.15 -1.18 -2.02
CA ALA A 81 8.33 -0.50 -2.55
C ALA A 81 8.34 -0.65 -4.06
N GLY A 82 8.66 0.43 -4.77
CA GLY A 82 8.69 0.43 -6.22
C GLY A 82 8.26 1.78 -6.78
N ILE A 83 7.53 1.77 -7.87
CA ILE A 83 7.03 3.00 -8.50
C ILE A 83 5.60 2.80 -9.00
N CYS A 84 4.83 3.90 -8.94
CA CYS A 84 3.50 3.94 -9.52
C CYS A 84 3.14 5.37 -9.90
N GLU A 85 2.07 5.55 -10.64
CA GLU A 85 1.59 6.87 -10.99
C GLU A 85 0.58 7.35 -9.95
N ASN A 86 -0.44 6.56 -9.69
CA ASN A 86 -1.48 6.90 -8.72
C ASN A 86 -1.52 5.86 -7.61
N ALA A 87 -1.60 6.32 -6.37
CA ALA A 87 -1.69 5.42 -5.23
C ALA A 87 -2.80 5.86 -4.29
N SER A 88 -3.55 4.90 -3.78
CA SER A 88 -4.59 5.13 -2.79
C SER A 88 -4.28 4.23 -1.60
N TYR A 89 -4.02 4.82 -0.45
CA TYR A 89 -3.66 4.09 0.76
C TYR A 89 -4.68 4.35 1.85
N ARG A 90 -5.09 3.29 2.51
CA ARG A 90 -6.02 3.39 3.64
C ARG A 90 -5.49 2.54 4.79
N ALA A 91 -5.39 3.14 5.96
CA ALA A 91 -5.05 2.45 7.19
C ALA A 91 -6.12 2.70 8.22
N SER A 92 -6.57 1.67 8.90
CA SER A 92 -7.61 1.80 9.92
C SER A 92 -7.35 0.87 11.10
N SER A 93 -7.95 1.19 12.22
CA SER A 93 -7.71 0.48 13.47
C SER A 93 -6.22 0.54 13.84
N SER A 94 -5.52 -0.58 13.85
CA SER A 94 -4.07 -0.58 14.12
C SER A 94 -3.26 -1.06 12.93
N GLY A 95 -3.87 -1.13 11.75
CA GLY A 95 -3.17 -1.54 10.54
C GLY A 95 -2.42 -0.36 9.93
N ASP A 96 -1.24 -0.61 9.40
CA ASP A 96 -0.37 0.41 8.83
C ASP A 96 -0.11 0.16 7.35
N VAL A 97 -0.02 1.24 6.57
CA VAL A 97 0.45 1.17 5.19
C VAL A 97 1.83 1.81 5.13
N LYS A 98 2.83 1.03 4.82
CA LYS A 98 4.22 1.48 4.77
C LYS A 98 4.68 1.52 3.32
N ALA A 99 4.44 2.63 2.65
CA ALA A 99 4.78 2.80 1.24
C ALA A 99 5.85 3.88 1.03
N LYS A 100 6.68 4.11 2.02
CA LYS A 100 7.75 5.11 1.91
C LYS A 100 8.80 4.74 0.86
N GLY A 101 8.88 3.49 0.48
CA GLY A 101 9.74 3.05 -0.62
C GLY A 101 9.03 3.02 -1.97
N MET A 102 7.75 3.37 -2.00
CA MET A 102 6.92 3.35 -3.21
C MET A 102 6.74 4.77 -3.73
N LYS A 103 7.51 5.13 -4.74
CA LYS A 103 7.47 6.47 -5.31
C LYS A 103 6.23 6.62 -6.19
N ALA A 104 5.36 7.54 -5.82
CA ALA A 104 4.12 7.80 -6.53
C ALA A 104 4.02 9.27 -6.95
N VAL A 105 3.34 9.53 -8.06
CA VAL A 105 3.11 10.90 -8.49
C VAL A 105 1.95 11.48 -7.69
N ASN A 106 0.81 10.80 -7.70
CA ASN A 106 -0.38 11.24 -6.98
C ASN A 106 -0.72 10.23 -5.90
N VAL A 107 -0.92 10.71 -4.67
CA VAL A 107 -1.26 9.85 -3.55
C VAL A 107 -2.51 10.35 -2.86
N THR A 108 -3.44 9.44 -2.59
CA THR A 108 -4.58 9.67 -1.71
C THR A 108 -4.38 8.78 -0.49
N ALA A 109 -4.24 9.36 0.67
CA ALA A 109 -3.97 8.62 1.90
C ALA A 109 -5.06 8.89 2.94
N SER A 110 -5.46 7.84 3.63
CA SER A 110 -6.45 7.97 4.70
C SER A 110 -6.02 7.12 5.89
N ALA A 111 -5.84 7.76 7.03
CA ALA A 111 -5.48 7.09 8.27
C ALA A 111 -6.57 7.35 9.30
N SER A 112 -7.01 6.32 10.00
CA SER A 112 -8.06 6.46 11.00
C SER A 112 -7.79 5.56 12.20
N SER A 113 -8.40 5.91 13.31
CA SER A 113 -8.16 5.25 14.59
C SER A 113 -6.67 5.32 14.94
N SER A 114 -5.96 4.21 14.98
CA SER A 114 -4.52 4.20 15.26
C SER A 114 -3.71 3.73 14.07
N GLY A 115 -4.30 3.67 12.89
CA GLY A 115 -3.60 3.25 11.68
C GLY A 115 -2.79 4.39 11.09
N ASP A 116 -1.61 4.08 10.58
CA ASP A 116 -0.71 5.07 10.02
C ASP A 116 -0.42 4.78 8.54
N VAL A 117 -0.21 5.84 7.78
CA VAL A 117 0.16 5.72 6.36
C VAL A 117 1.48 6.44 6.14
N GLU A 118 2.46 5.72 5.60
CA GLU A 118 3.72 6.31 5.15
C GLU A 118 3.78 6.24 3.64
N CYS A 119 4.09 7.34 2.97
CA CYS A 119 4.10 7.36 1.51
C CYS A 119 5.23 8.23 0.96
N TYR A 120 5.55 8.02 -0.31
CA TYR A 120 6.51 8.84 -1.04
C TYR A 120 5.76 9.46 -2.22
N VAL A 121 5.66 10.77 -2.26
CA VAL A 121 4.84 11.46 -3.25
C VAL A 121 5.64 12.59 -3.91
N THR A 122 5.47 12.74 -5.22
CA THR A 122 6.20 13.73 -5.99
C THR A 122 5.30 14.76 -6.67
N GLY A 123 4.04 14.45 -6.90
CA GLY A 123 3.10 15.37 -7.55
C GLY A 123 2.10 15.96 -6.59
N SER A 124 1.06 15.22 -6.25
CA SER A 124 0.02 15.73 -5.35
C SER A 124 -0.30 14.73 -4.24
N LEU A 125 -0.55 15.25 -3.07
CA LEU A 125 -0.93 14.46 -1.92
C LEU A 125 -2.27 14.94 -1.39
N THR A 126 -3.27 14.05 -1.37
CA THR A 126 -4.53 14.28 -0.70
C THR A 126 -4.57 13.34 0.49
N ALA A 127 -4.62 13.88 1.69
CA ALA A 127 -4.53 13.06 2.88
C ALA A 127 -5.60 13.41 3.89
N LYS A 128 -6.07 12.41 4.61
CA LYS A 128 -7.01 12.56 5.71
C LYS A 128 -6.52 11.73 6.89
N ALA A 129 -6.58 12.32 8.07
CA ALA A 129 -6.24 11.62 9.29
C ALA A 129 -7.32 11.90 10.32
N SER A 130 -7.76 10.89 11.05
CA SER A 130 -8.76 11.05 12.08
C SER A 130 -8.39 10.22 13.31
N SER A 131 -8.92 10.61 14.44
CA SER A 131 -8.62 9.98 15.72
C SER A 131 -7.11 10.05 15.99
N SER A 132 -6.42 8.94 16.15
CA SER A 132 -4.98 8.90 16.39
C SER A 132 -4.18 8.50 15.17
N GLY A 133 -4.81 8.41 14.01
CA GLY A 133 -4.12 8.05 12.78
C GLY A 133 -3.20 9.16 12.30
N GLU A 134 -2.11 8.77 11.65
CA GLU A 134 -1.13 9.72 11.14
C GLU A 134 -0.81 9.40 9.67
N VAL A 135 -0.58 10.44 8.88
CA VAL A 135 -0.08 10.30 7.52
C VAL A 135 1.31 10.93 7.46
N ALA A 136 2.31 10.14 7.14
CA ALA A 136 3.66 10.62 6.96
C ALA A 136 4.03 10.52 5.48
N TYR A 137 4.64 11.57 4.94
CA TYR A 137 5.01 11.57 3.54
C TYR A 137 6.46 11.95 3.34
N LYS A 138 7.02 11.44 2.26
CA LYS A 138 8.38 11.75 1.83
C LYS A 138 8.32 12.33 0.43
N GLY A 139 9.31 13.13 0.07
CA GLY A 139 9.36 13.75 -1.25
C GLY A 139 8.91 15.20 -1.21
N ASN A 140 8.74 15.79 -2.37
CA ASN A 140 8.35 17.17 -2.51
C ASN A 140 7.14 17.31 -3.42
N PRO A 141 5.94 16.96 -2.93
CA PRO A 141 4.74 17.14 -3.74
C PRO A 141 4.48 18.60 -4.00
N LYS A 142 3.95 18.88 -5.19
CA LYS A 142 3.63 20.26 -5.58
C LYS A 142 2.37 20.73 -4.88
N ASP A 143 1.42 19.84 -4.67
CA ASP A 143 0.15 20.18 -4.05
C ASP A 143 -0.09 19.24 -2.87
N ILE A 144 -0.50 19.80 -1.74
CA ILE A 144 -0.86 19.01 -0.56
C ILE A 144 -2.23 19.48 -0.09
N ASP A 145 -3.18 18.56 -0.06
CA ASP A 145 -4.51 18.79 0.52
C ASP A 145 -4.66 17.86 1.71
N PHE A 146 -4.71 18.41 2.88
CA PHE A 146 -4.78 17.63 4.11
C PHE A 146 -5.84 18.16 5.05
N SER A 147 -6.69 17.28 5.53
CA SER A 147 -7.76 17.61 6.46
C SER A 147 -7.96 16.48 7.49
N PRO A 148 -7.98 16.79 8.79
CA PRO A 148 -7.60 18.06 9.42
C PRO A 148 -6.09 18.27 9.39
N LYS A 149 -5.62 19.45 9.72
CA LYS A 149 -4.19 19.77 9.64
C LYS A 149 -3.31 19.03 10.66
N ARG A 150 -3.93 18.26 11.50
CA ARG A 150 -3.26 17.50 12.54
C ARG A 150 -3.09 16.05 12.08
N GLY A 151 -1.90 15.45 12.30
CA GLY A 151 -1.64 14.09 11.89
C GLY A 151 -0.90 13.95 10.58
N LEU A 152 -0.44 15.06 9.99
CA LEU A 152 0.41 15.01 8.79
C LEU A 152 1.86 15.30 9.19
N ARG A 153 2.77 14.44 8.76
CA ARG A 153 4.19 14.58 9.08
C ARG A 153 5.03 14.38 7.82
N LYS A 154 6.02 15.23 7.63
CA LYS A 154 6.97 15.06 6.53
C LYS A 154 8.17 14.25 7.00
N MET A 155 8.53 13.23 6.24
CA MET A 155 9.73 12.42 6.50
C MET A 155 10.88 12.91 5.64
N GLU A 156 12.09 12.72 6.11
CA GLU A 156 13.28 13.04 5.35
C GLU A 156 13.82 11.86 4.57
#